data_5075ec02593204b93707913c6012cb43
#
_entry.id   5075ec02593204b93707913c6012cb43
#
_cell.length_a   1.000
_cell.length_b   1.000
_cell.length_c   1.000
_cell.angle_alpha   90.00
_cell.angle_beta   90.00
_cell.angle_gamma   90.00
#
_symmetry.space_group_name_H-M   'P 1'
#
loop_
_entity.id
_entity.type
_entity.pdbx_description
1 polymer ?
#
loop_
_entity_poly.entity_id
_entity_poly.type
_entity_poly.pdbx_seq_one_letter_code
_entity_poly.pdbx_strand_id
1 'polypeptide(L)'
;MAGETLVSESLVIRLGTNAQQPVHWLVWSAQEQEIIASGILASAHALGELQERAGGRPVVTLVPGSDLIFRRVNLPGKYSRQSAAALPYLLEEQIASDVDDLHLVVLGHQGREVDLMAVDKGKMHSWLGWLEQAGLKTLHLLPDVLALPLAADGWSALQLGEEWLVRQGPRQGIVAEESLLAMLLAAQTEPV
;
A
#
# COMPACT_ATOMS: atom_id res chain seq x y z
N MET A 1 -16.71 0.15 -33.35
CA MET A 1 -16.53 -0.42 -32.02
C MET A 1 -15.05 -0.75 -31.90
N ALA A 2 -14.28 0.15 -31.31
CA ALA A 2 -12.86 -0.08 -31.03
C ALA A 2 -12.82 -1.09 -29.87
N GLY A 3 -12.27 -2.28 -30.13
CA GLY A 3 -12.00 -3.25 -29.07
C GLY A 3 -10.97 -2.65 -28.13
N GLU A 4 -11.36 -2.42 -26.88
CA GLU A 4 -10.39 -2.26 -25.79
C GLU A 4 -9.52 -3.52 -25.79
N THR A 5 -8.29 -3.36 -26.24
CA THR A 5 -7.27 -4.38 -26.06
C THR A 5 -7.11 -4.50 -24.54
N LEU A 6 -7.73 -5.51 -23.95
CA LEU A 6 -7.48 -5.87 -22.56
C LEU A 6 -5.97 -6.06 -22.44
N VAL A 7 -5.31 -5.11 -21.77
CA VAL A 7 -3.89 -5.24 -21.47
C VAL A 7 -3.78 -6.45 -20.55
N SER A 8 -3.34 -7.57 -21.09
CA SER A 8 -3.33 -8.85 -20.38
C SER A 8 -2.22 -8.94 -19.35
N GLU A 9 -1.23 -8.04 -19.40
CA GLU A 9 -0.05 -8.07 -18.57
C GLU A 9 0.14 -6.74 -17.83
N SER A 10 0.63 -6.81 -16.60
CA SER A 10 0.97 -5.65 -15.78
C SER A 10 2.34 -5.82 -15.14
N LEU A 11 3.11 -4.75 -15.08
CA LEU A 11 4.34 -4.70 -14.29
C LEU A 11 3.98 -4.23 -12.86
N VAL A 12 4.23 -5.07 -11.88
CA VAL A 12 4.06 -4.75 -10.46
C VAL A 12 5.44 -4.52 -9.85
N ILE A 13 5.61 -3.39 -9.19
CA ILE A 13 6.87 -2.99 -8.54
C ILE A 13 6.59 -2.73 -7.07
N ARG A 14 7.33 -3.37 -6.15
CA ARG A 14 7.31 -3.06 -4.73
C ARG A 14 8.56 -2.28 -4.38
N LEU A 15 8.40 -1.03 -3.99
CA LEU A 15 9.47 -0.16 -3.53
C LEU A 15 9.90 -0.49 -2.10
N GLY A 16 11.12 -0.11 -1.73
CA GLY A 16 11.57 -0.08 -0.35
C GLY A 16 11.16 1.20 0.38
N THR A 17 11.39 1.24 1.70
CA THR A 17 11.18 2.45 2.51
C THR A 17 12.24 3.53 2.25
N ASN A 18 13.41 3.13 1.75
CA ASN A 18 14.47 4.06 1.31
C ASN A 18 15.10 3.60 0.00
N ALA A 19 15.87 4.49 -0.63
CA ALA A 19 16.44 4.26 -1.97
C ALA A 19 17.45 3.11 -2.04
N GLN A 20 18.06 2.73 -0.92
CA GLN A 20 19.08 1.69 -0.83
C GLN A 20 18.50 0.30 -0.65
N GLN A 21 17.23 0.19 -0.27
CA GLN A 21 16.59 -1.12 -0.11
C GLN A 21 16.28 -1.78 -1.45
N PRO A 22 16.24 -3.12 -1.48
CA PRO A 22 15.85 -3.86 -2.67
C PRO A 22 14.45 -3.49 -3.16
N VAL A 23 14.30 -3.47 -4.49
CA VAL A 23 13.02 -3.31 -5.17
C VAL A 23 12.63 -4.64 -5.80
N HIS A 24 11.48 -5.15 -5.40
CA HIS A 24 10.94 -6.38 -5.97
C HIS A 24 10.01 -6.04 -7.15
N TRP A 25 10.05 -6.85 -8.17
CA TRP A 25 9.15 -6.67 -9.31
C TRP A 25 8.69 -7.99 -9.90
N LEU A 26 7.53 -7.96 -10.53
CA LEU A 26 7.01 -9.07 -11.32
C LEU A 26 6.18 -8.56 -12.49
N VAL A 27 6.09 -9.38 -13.53
CA VAL A 27 5.12 -9.23 -14.62
C VAL A 27 4.04 -10.27 -14.43
N TRP A 28 2.82 -9.80 -14.26
CA TRP A 28 1.62 -10.62 -14.07
C TRP A 28 0.82 -10.71 -15.35
N SER A 29 0.45 -11.91 -15.76
CA SER A 29 -0.52 -12.16 -16.84
C SER A 29 -1.90 -12.41 -16.26
N ALA A 30 -2.82 -11.50 -16.53
CA ALA A 30 -4.21 -11.68 -16.14
C ALA A 30 -4.92 -12.74 -16.98
N GLN A 31 -4.46 -12.98 -18.20
CA GLN A 31 -5.01 -14.00 -19.09
C GLN A 31 -4.62 -15.41 -18.65
N GLU A 32 -3.35 -15.60 -18.32
CA GLU A 32 -2.79 -16.91 -17.95
C GLU A 32 -2.86 -17.17 -16.45
N GLN A 33 -3.18 -16.13 -15.66
CA GLN A 33 -3.24 -16.16 -14.19
C GLN A 33 -1.91 -16.61 -13.56
N GLU A 34 -0.79 -16.14 -14.16
CA GLU A 34 0.55 -16.50 -13.70
C GLU A 34 1.55 -15.34 -13.74
N ILE A 35 2.65 -15.52 -13.05
CA ILE A 35 3.80 -14.64 -13.07
C ILE A 35 4.70 -15.04 -14.25
N ILE A 36 4.78 -14.18 -15.28
CA ILE A 36 5.62 -14.43 -16.46
C ILE A 36 7.10 -14.22 -16.17
N ALA A 37 7.41 -13.20 -15.36
CA ALA A 37 8.77 -12.86 -14.98
C ALA A 37 8.78 -12.18 -13.63
N SER A 38 9.86 -12.34 -12.87
CA SER A 38 10.06 -11.63 -11.61
C SER A 38 11.54 -11.42 -11.33
N GLY A 39 11.84 -10.53 -10.40
CA GLY A 39 13.21 -10.31 -9.97
C GLY A 39 13.31 -9.29 -8.86
N ILE A 40 14.56 -9.01 -8.49
CA ILE A 40 14.91 -8.07 -7.43
C ILE A 40 15.99 -7.14 -7.99
N LEU A 41 15.78 -5.83 -7.85
CA LEU A 41 16.81 -4.82 -8.08
C LEU A 41 17.48 -4.50 -6.74
N ALA A 42 18.77 -4.23 -6.77
CA ALA A 42 19.53 -3.95 -5.56
C ALA A 42 19.07 -2.68 -4.82
N SER A 43 18.50 -1.72 -5.55
CA SER A 43 18.07 -0.44 -5.00
C SER A 43 17.11 0.28 -5.96
N ALA A 44 16.50 1.38 -5.49
CA ALA A 44 15.67 2.23 -6.34
C ALA A 44 16.46 2.89 -7.50
N HIS A 45 17.77 3.04 -7.36
CA HIS A 45 18.62 3.59 -8.43
C HIS A 45 18.66 2.70 -9.69
N ALA A 46 18.36 1.43 -9.54
CA ALA A 46 18.30 0.46 -10.64
C ALA A 46 16.93 0.39 -11.34
N LEU A 47 15.93 1.15 -10.88
CA LEU A 47 14.56 1.12 -11.44
C LEU A 47 14.51 1.36 -12.95
N GLY A 48 15.46 2.11 -13.50
CA GLY A 48 15.58 2.33 -14.95
C GLY A 48 15.72 1.05 -15.79
N GLU A 49 16.23 -0.04 -15.20
CA GLU A 49 16.33 -1.35 -15.84
C GLU A 49 14.97 -1.97 -16.18
N LEU A 50 13.90 -1.47 -15.53
CA LEU A 50 12.54 -1.95 -15.78
C LEU A 50 11.82 -1.23 -16.93
N GLN A 51 12.41 -0.22 -17.55
CA GLN A 51 11.77 0.53 -18.65
C GLN A 51 11.34 -0.38 -19.80
N GLU A 52 12.21 -1.27 -20.23
CA GLU A 52 11.89 -2.22 -21.32
C GLU A 52 10.77 -3.18 -20.90
N ARG A 53 10.76 -3.60 -19.64
CA ARG A 53 9.72 -4.48 -19.10
C ARG A 53 8.39 -3.75 -18.89
N ALA A 54 8.45 -2.47 -18.55
CA ALA A 54 7.28 -1.63 -18.52
C ALA A 54 6.66 -1.57 -19.94
N GLY A 55 7.45 -1.21 -20.95
CA GLY A 55 6.99 -1.19 -22.34
C GLY A 55 5.62 -0.52 -22.46
N GLY A 56 4.65 -1.24 -23.01
CA GLY A 56 3.24 -0.82 -23.05
C GLY A 56 2.37 -1.35 -21.91
N ARG A 57 2.95 -1.98 -20.89
CA ARG A 57 2.23 -2.54 -19.76
C ARG A 57 1.85 -1.46 -18.74
N PRO A 58 0.66 -1.53 -18.14
CA PRO A 58 0.34 -0.76 -16.95
C PRO A 58 1.34 -1.07 -15.83
N VAL A 59 1.83 -0.02 -15.17
CA VAL A 59 2.70 -0.14 -14.00
C VAL A 59 1.89 0.10 -12.74
N VAL A 60 1.89 -0.86 -11.84
CA VAL A 60 1.31 -0.77 -10.49
C VAL A 60 2.45 -0.78 -9.49
N THR A 61 2.49 0.21 -8.62
CA THR A 61 3.54 0.30 -7.60
C THR A 61 2.97 0.03 -6.22
N LEU A 62 3.59 -0.91 -5.53
CA LEU A 62 3.34 -1.20 -4.12
C LEU A 62 4.34 -0.42 -3.27
N VAL A 63 3.84 0.19 -2.20
CA VAL A 63 4.65 0.92 -1.22
C VAL A 63 4.61 0.21 0.13
N PRO A 64 5.70 0.27 0.94
CA PRO A 64 5.77 -0.41 2.21
C PRO A 64 4.69 0.03 3.18
N GLY A 65 3.93 -0.92 3.71
CA GLY A 65 2.93 -0.68 4.74
C GLY A 65 3.51 -0.16 6.06
N SER A 66 4.81 -0.40 6.31
CA SER A 66 5.55 0.15 7.47
C SER A 66 5.66 1.68 7.45
N ASP A 67 5.58 2.30 6.27
CA ASP A 67 5.59 3.76 6.10
C ASP A 67 4.18 4.38 6.11
N LEU A 68 3.15 3.57 6.31
CA LEU A 68 1.75 3.97 6.21
C LEU A 68 1.05 3.90 7.55
N ILE A 69 0.18 4.85 7.80
CA ILE A 69 -0.68 4.91 8.98
C ILE A 69 -2.10 4.55 8.55
N PHE A 70 -2.64 3.44 9.06
CA PHE A 70 -4.05 3.09 8.89
C PHE A 70 -4.80 3.41 10.16
N ARG A 71 -5.88 4.18 10.06
CA ARG A 71 -6.73 4.54 11.20
C ARG A 71 -8.20 4.54 10.81
N ARG A 72 -9.02 4.19 11.79
CA ARG A 72 -10.45 4.41 11.71
C ARG A 72 -10.83 5.54 12.66
N VAL A 73 -11.51 6.54 12.14
CA VAL A 73 -11.98 7.69 12.90
C VAL A 73 -13.51 7.76 12.86
N ASN A 74 -14.11 8.34 13.91
CA ASN A 74 -15.54 8.53 14.02
C ASN A 74 -15.87 10.01 13.86
N LEU A 75 -16.62 10.35 12.82
CA LEU A 75 -17.16 11.70 12.65
C LEU A 75 -18.33 11.96 13.62
N PRO A 76 -18.57 13.22 14.00
CA PRO A 76 -19.76 13.63 14.75
C PRO A 76 -21.08 13.29 14.05
N GLY A 77 -21.05 13.25 12.70
CA GLY A 77 -22.19 12.94 11.83
C GLY A 77 -21.80 12.01 10.70
N LYS A 78 -22.70 11.77 9.76
CA LYS A 78 -22.41 10.97 8.55
C LYS A 78 -21.31 11.62 7.72
N TYR A 79 -20.50 10.76 7.06
CA TYR A 79 -19.48 11.22 6.13
C TYR A 79 -20.10 12.02 4.99
N SER A 80 -19.50 13.16 4.71
CA SER A 80 -19.84 14.05 3.60
C SER A 80 -18.59 14.81 3.15
N ARG A 81 -18.63 15.43 1.99
CA ARG A 81 -17.51 16.27 1.52
C ARG A 81 -17.19 17.41 2.49
N GLN A 82 -18.20 17.94 3.18
CA GLN A 82 -18.01 19.00 4.16
C GLN A 82 -17.40 18.48 5.46
N SER A 83 -17.86 17.32 5.96
CA SER A 83 -17.31 16.71 7.17
C SER A 83 -15.90 16.13 6.98
N ALA A 84 -15.47 15.90 5.74
CA ALA A 84 -14.11 15.47 5.43
C ALA A 84 -13.04 16.47 5.87
N ALA A 85 -13.36 17.76 5.97
CA ALA A 85 -12.45 18.78 6.48
C ALA A 85 -12.06 18.59 7.96
N ALA A 86 -12.83 17.83 8.73
CA ALA A 86 -12.51 17.50 10.12
C ALA A 86 -11.56 16.29 10.27
N LEU A 87 -11.36 15.49 9.21
CA LEU A 87 -10.57 14.26 9.29
C LEU A 87 -9.12 14.46 9.73
N PRO A 88 -8.38 15.49 9.26
CA PRO A 88 -7.03 15.74 9.74
C PRO A 88 -6.97 15.93 11.26
N TYR A 89 -7.86 16.73 11.83
CA TYR A 89 -7.92 17.00 13.27
C TYR A 89 -8.24 15.75 14.09
N LEU A 90 -9.16 14.91 13.61
CA LEU A 90 -9.49 13.64 14.26
C LEU A 90 -8.35 12.63 14.18
N LEU A 91 -7.54 12.70 13.13
CA LEU A 91 -6.36 11.86 13.01
C LEU A 91 -5.25 12.35 13.94
N GLU A 92 -5.05 13.67 14.05
CA GLU A 92 -4.04 14.30 14.91
C GLU A 92 -4.15 13.85 16.39
N GLU A 93 -5.38 13.66 16.89
CA GLU A 93 -5.62 13.14 18.24
C GLU A 93 -5.13 11.69 18.44
N GLN A 94 -4.84 10.95 17.37
CA GLN A 94 -4.49 9.52 17.41
C GLN A 94 -3.06 9.22 16.98
N ILE A 95 -2.33 10.20 16.51
CA ILE A 95 -0.96 10.04 16.01
C ILE A 95 -0.02 11.09 16.63
N ALA A 96 1.26 10.79 16.60
CA ALA A 96 2.29 11.72 17.12
C ALA A 96 2.86 12.67 16.04
N SER A 97 2.51 12.42 14.76
CA SER A 97 3.00 13.22 13.64
C SER A 97 2.11 14.43 13.40
N ASP A 98 2.69 15.52 12.91
CA ASP A 98 1.94 16.68 12.44
C ASP A 98 1.14 16.30 11.19
N VAL A 99 -0.17 16.52 11.23
CA VAL A 99 -1.06 16.17 10.11
C VAL A 99 -0.81 17.04 8.88
N ASP A 100 -0.22 18.22 9.07
CA ASP A 100 0.15 19.10 7.96
C ASP A 100 1.29 18.51 7.10
N ASP A 101 2.09 17.61 7.65
CA ASP A 101 3.15 16.90 6.93
C ASP A 101 2.66 15.61 6.26
N LEU A 102 1.40 15.24 6.46
CA LEU A 102 0.85 13.99 5.93
C LEU A 102 0.01 14.20 4.67
N HIS A 103 0.14 13.25 3.75
CA HIS A 103 -0.82 13.02 2.67
C HIS A 103 -1.88 12.05 3.17
N LEU A 104 -3.13 12.51 3.24
CA LEU A 104 -4.25 11.77 3.79
C LEU A 104 -5.18 11.27 2.70
N VAL A 105 -5.57 10.00 2.78
CA VAL A 105 -6.49 9.35 1.85
C VAL A 105 -7.63 8.69 2.60
N VAL A 106 -8.87 8.93 2.16
CA VAL A 106 -10.06 8.20 2.61
C VAL A 106 -10.15 6.90 1.82
N LEU A 107 -9.95 5.77 2.48
CA LEU A 107 -10.08 4.43 1.87
C LEU A 107 -11.54 4.00 1.74
N GLY A 108 -12.40 4.52 2.61
CA GLY A 108 -13.84 4.28 2.57
C GLY A 108 -14.51 4.71 3.86
N HIS A 109 -15.83 4.59 3.89
CA HIS A 109 -16.63 4.98 5.06
C HIS A 109 -17.88 4.11 5.18
N GLN A 110 -18.38 4.01 6.41
CA GLN A 110 -19.67 3.40 6.74
C GLN A 110 -20.36 4.24 7.82
N GLY A 111 -21.42 4.95 7.44
CA GLY A 111 -22.12 5.85 8.35
C GLY A 111 -21.21 6.98 8.84
N ARG A 112 -20.80 6.91 10.12
CA ARG A 112 -19.91 7.87 10.79
C ARG A 112 -18.45 7.42 10.79
N GLU A 113 -18.20 6.13 10.62
CA GLU A 113 -16.86 5.55 10.61
C GLU A 113 -16.18 5.83 9.27
N VAL A 114 -14.94 6.29 9.31
CA VAL A 114 -14.12 6.57 8.13
C VAL A 114 -12.79 5.86 8.28
N ASP A 115 -12.46 5.02 7.30
CA ASP A 115 -11.14 4.39 7.21
C ASP A 115 -10.19 5.32 6.46
N LEU A 116 -9.12 5.69 7.13
CA LEU A 116 -8.09 6.60 6.63
C LEU A 116 -6.77 5.88 6.44
N MET A 117 -6.03 6.35 5.47
CA MET A 117 -4.61 6.04 5.30
C MET A 117 -3.85 7.36 5.19
N ALA A 118 -2.71 7.43 5.85
CA ALA A 118 -1.82 8.58 5.76
C ALA A 118 -0.39 8.15 5.52
N VAL A 119 0.37 9.01 4.85
CA VAL A 119 1.80 8.84 4.58
C VAL A 119 2.49 10.20 4.67
N ASP A 120 3.72 10.22 5.14
CA ASP A 120 4.56 11.43 5.12
C ASP A 120 4.72 11.95 3.68
N LYS A 121 4.53 13.27 3.48
CA LYS A 121 4.62 13.90 2.17
C LYS A 121 6.00 13.78 1.54
N GLY A 122 7.05 13.85 2.35
CA GLY A 122 8.44 13.68 1.90
C GLY A 122 8.67 12.25 1.40
N LYS A 123 8.11 11.25 2.11
CA LYS A 123 8.16 9.85 1.69
C LYS A 123 7.44 9.65 0.35
N MET A 124 6.23 10.15 0.21
CA MET A 124 5.48 10.10 -1.04
C MET A 124 6.27 10.75 -2.19
N HIS A 125 6.87 11.92 -1.95
CA HIS A 125 7.71 12.61 -2.92
C HIS A 125 8.92 11.77 -3.35
N SER A 126 9.55 11.09 -2.38
CA SER A 126 10.70 10.23 -2.67
C SER A 126 10.31 9.09 -3.61
N TRP A 127 9.24 8.36 -3.32
CA TRP A 127 8.78 7.27 -4.17
C TRP A 127 8.42 7.73 -5.58
N LEU A 128 7.69 8.83 -5.70
CA LEU A 128 7.32 9.41 -7.00
C LEU A 128 8.56 9.88 -7.77
N GLY A 129 9.52 10.49 -7.07
CA GLY A 129 10.77 10.95 -7.67
C GLY A 129 11.62 9.80 -8.21
N TRP A 130 11.71 8.66 -7.51
CA TRP A 130 12.44 7.48 -8.00
C TRP A 130 11.82 6.91 -9.28
N LEU A 131 10.49 6.81 -9.32
CA LEU A 131 9.76 6.34 -10.50
C LEU A 131 9.91 7.31 -11.68
N GLU A 132 9.83 8.62 -11.44
CA GLU A 132 9.99 9.65 -12.45
C GLU A 132 11.40 9.65 -13.04
N GLN A 133 12.44 9.60 -12.20
CA GLN A 133 13.85 9.49 -12.65
C GLN A 133 14.11 8.24 -13.47
N ALA A 134 13.42 7.14 -13.15
CA ALA A 134 13.46 5.90 -13.89
C ALA A 134 12.60 5.90 -15.17
N GLY A 135 11.85 6.97 -15.46
CA GLY A 135 10.94 7.04 -16.59
C GLY A 135 9.74 6.08 -16.50
N LEU A 136 9.40 5.64 -15.28
CA LEU A 136 8.29 4.72 -15.02
C LEU A 136 7.04 5.50 -14.63
N LYS A 137 5.98 5.37 -15.43
CA LYS A 137 4.69 5.99 -15.14
C LYS A 137 3.80 4.97 -14.44
N THR A 138 3.65 5.11 -13.13
CA THR A 138 2.72 4.27 -12.37
C THR A 138 1.29 4.78 -12.48
N LEU A 139 0.33 3.86 -12.56
CA LEU A 139 -1.10 4.18 -12.49
C LEU A 139 -1.55 4.38 -11.03
N HIS A 140 -0.99 3.60 -10.13
CA HIS A 140 -1.40 3.57 -8.72
C HIS A 140 -0.20 3.35 -7.82
N LEU A 141 -0.20 4.02 -6.66
CA LEU A 141 0.60 3.68 -5.49
C LEU A 141 -0.32 2.98 -4.50
N LEU A 142 -0.09 1.72 -4.22
CA LEU A 142 -0.94 0.90 -3.36
C LEU A 142 -0.13 0.37 -2.16
N PRO A 143 -0.74 0.29 -0.97
CA PRO A 143 -0.11 -0.38 0.16
C PRO A 143 0.14 -1.86 -0.13
N ASP A 144 1.34 -2.34 0.13
CA ASP A 144 1.69 -3.75 -0.07
C ASP A 144 0.85 -4.68 0.82
N VAL A 145 0.54 -4.28 2.05
CA VAL A 145 -0.34 -5.02 2.98
C VAL A 145 -1.76 -5.22 2.42
N LEU A 146 -2.27 -4.27 1.62
CA LEU A 146 -3.59 -4.38 1.00
C LEU A 146 -3.56 -5.18 -0.32
N ALA A 147 -2.38 -5.50 -0.85
CA ALA A 147 -2.22 -6.41 -1.98
C ALA A 147 -2.37 -7.88 -1.58
N LEU A 148 -2.26 -8.22 -0.29
CA LEU A 148 -2.52 -9.56 0.20
C LEU A 148 -4.00 -9.95 -0.03
N PRO A 149 -4.30 -11.25 -0.19
CA PRO A 149 -5.68 -11.71 -0.27
C PRO A 149 -6.51 -11.26 0.94
N LEU A 150 -7.75 -10.88 0.72
CA LEU A 150 -8.68 -10.63 1.82
C LEU A 150 -9.23 -11.97 2.32
N ALA A 151 -8.91 -12.33 3.56
CA ALA A 151 -9.49 -13.50 4.20
C ALA A 151 -10.97 -13.25 4.54
N ALA A 152 -11.81 -14.26 4.37
CA ALA A 152 -13.22 -14.18 4.74
C ALA A 152 -13.37 -14.04 6.26
N ASP A 153 -12.59 -14.85 6.99
CA ASP A 153 -12.54 -14.85 8.45
C ASP A 153 -11.07 -14.79 8.90
N GLY A 154 -10.71 -13.76 9.65
CA GLY A 154 -9.36 -13.58 10.17
C GLY A 154 -8.45 -12.71 9.31
N TRP A 155 -7.16 -12.87 9.47
CA TRP A 155 -6.10 -12.07 8.83
C TRP A 155 -5.37 -12.88 7.76
N SER A 156 -4.87 -12.20 6.74
CA SER A 156 -3.87 -12.75 5.81
C SER A 156 -2.50 -12.20 6.17
N ALA A 157 -1.50 -13.04 6.17
CA ALA A 157 -0.13 -12.65 6.47
C ALA A 157 0.86 -13.25 5.47
N LEU A 158 1.91 -12.50 5.15
CA LEU A 158 3.02 -12.89 4.30
C LEU A 158 4.32 -12.44 4.93
N GLN A 159 5.25 -13.36 5.12
CA GLN A 159 6.60 -13.02 5.55
C GLN A 159 7.42 -12.49 4.38
N LEU A 160 8.05 -11.35 4.57
CA LEU A 160 8.95 -10.74 3.61
C LEU A 160 10.24 -10.28 4.32
N GLY A 161 11.29 -11.08 4.22
CA GLY A 161 12.49 -10.90 5.01
C GLY A 161 12.21 -11.14 6.49
N GLU A 162 12.52 -10.16 7.34
CA GLU A 162 12.29 -10.22 8.79
C GLU A 162 10.93 -9.64 9.21
N GLU A 163 10.19 -9.05 8.27
CA GLU A 163 8.89 -8.42 8.50
C GLU A 163 7.73 -9.30 8.03
N TRP A 164 6.61 -9.16 8.69
CA TRP A 164 5.33 -9.73 8.29
C TRP A 164 4.40 -8.63 7.79
N LEU A 165 3.98 -8.76 6.55
CA LEU A 165 2.89 -7.99 5.99
C LEU A 165 1.59 -8.64 6.43
N VAL A 166 0.70 -7.89 7.07
CA VAL A 166 -0.55 -8.43 7.61
C VAL A 166 -1.72 -7.60 7.10
N ARG A 167 -2.63 -8.24 6.41
CA ARG A 167 -3.94 -7.66 6.05
C ARG A 167 -4.97 -8.06 7.08
N GLN A 168 -5.50 -7.09 7.82
CA GLN A 168 -6.46 -7.30 8.91
C GLN A 168 -7.91 -7.15 8.47
N GLY A 169 -8.13 -6.62 7.26
CA GLY A 169 -9.46 -6.39 6.74
C GLY A 169 -9.45 -5.72 5.37
N PRO A 170 -10.61 -5.28 4.89
CA PRO A 170 -10.73 -4.68 3.56
C PRO A 170 -9.85 -3.45 3.36
N ARG A 171 -9.65 -2.64 4.43
CA ARG A 171 -8.98 -1.34 4.39
C ARG A 171 -8.00 -1.15 5.54
N GLN A 172 -7.54 -2.24 6.14
CA GLN A 172 -6.63 -2.22 7.28
C GLN A 172 -5.52 -3.24 7.09
N GLY A 173 -4.32 -2.82 7.44
CA GLY A 173 -3.14 -3.68 7.44
C GLY A 173 -2.06 -3.09 8.32
N ILE A 174 -1.13 -3.92 8.71
CA ILE A 174 0.06 -3.57 9.48
C ILE A 174 1.27 -4.29 8.93
N VAL A 175 2.44 -3.77 9.23
CA VAL A 175 3.71 -4.48 9.13
C VAL A 175 4.22 -4.71 10.54
N ALA A 176 4.67 -5.93 10.83
CA ALA A 176 5.09 -6.31 12.16
C ALA A 176 6.29 -7.27 12.09
N GLU A 177 7.17 -7.17 13.07
CA GLU A 177 8.14 -8.22 13.36
C GLU A 177 7.43 -9.44 13.96
N GLU A 178 8.07 -10.61 13.89
CA GLU A 178 7.49 -11.88 14.36
C GLU A 178 6.99 -11.82 15.81
N SER A 179 7.76 -11.20 16.69
CA SER A 179 7.41 -11.05 18.11
C SER A 179 6.13 -10.24 18.32
N LEU A 180 5.99 -9.14 17.59
CA LEU A 180 4.80 -8.31 17.64
C LEU A 180 3.59 -9.01 17.03
N LEU A 181 3.78 -9.70 15.91
CA LEU A 181 2.71 -10.50 15.29
C LEU A 181 2.19 -11.58 16.24
N ALA A 182 3.10 -12.29 16.91
CA ALA A 182 2.72 -13.31 17.90
C ALA A 182 1.90 -12.74 19.05
N MET A 183 2.28 -11.56 19.57
CA MET A 183 1.52 -10.85 20.61
C MET A 183 0.13 -10.43 20.12
N LEU A 184 0.04 -9.90 18.91
CA LEU A 184 -1.24 -9.46 18.33
C LEU A 184 -2.19 -10.65 18.09
N LEU A 185 -1.66 -11.80 17.63
CA LEU A 185 -2.46 -13.01 17.44
C LEU A 185 -2.93 -13.58 18.78
N ALA A 186 -2.07 -13.58 19.83
CA ALA A 186 -2.46 -14.02 21.17
C ALA A 186 -3.61 -13.16 21.73
N ALA A 187 -3.55 -11.85 21.56
CA ALA A 187 -4.60 -10.92 21.99
C ALA A 187 -5.94 -11.11 21.26
N GLN A 188 -5.95 -11.68 20.06
CA GLN A 188 -7.17 -11.98 19.29
C GLN A 188 -7.84 -13.26 19.75
N THR A 189 -7.09 -14.18 20.41
CA THR A 189 -7.60 -15.49 20.83
C THR A 189 -8.11 -15.50 22.27
N GLU A 190 -7.87 -14.45 23.07
CA GLU A 190 -8.45 -14.32 24.40
C GLU A 190 -9.93 -13.93 24.29
N PRO A 191 -10.86 -14.75 24.81
CA PRO A 191 -12.27 -14.37 24.88
C PRO A 191 -12.42 -13.20 25.85
N VAL A 192 -13.13 -12.15 25.42
CA VAL A 192 -13.59 -11.04 26.26
C VAL A 192 -14.68 -11.53 27.19
#